data_edb2fb0b77da36df18d26c433313fdb2
#
_entry.id   edb2fb0b77da36df18d26c433313fdb2
#
_cell.length_a   1.000
_cell.length_b   1.000
_cell.length_c   1.000
_cell.angle_alpha   90.00
_cell.angle_beta   90.00
_cell.angle_gamma   90.00
#
_symmetry.space_group_name_H-M   'P 1'
#
loop_
_entity.id
_entity.type
_entity.pdbx_description
1 polymer ?
#
loop_
_entity_poly.entity_id
_entity_poly.type
_entity_poly.pdbx_seq_one_letter_code
_entity_poly.pdbx_strand_id
1 'polypeptide(L)'
;MDNFTFLGILFVPIVLLSFLITLVVTPHWIKRAKKEKLTGRDVHKLKSEKIAEAGGIAVLIGFIIGVFLYVGIKTFLFGTETNLIHILGLLCVLFFAAVVGIFDDLLGWKRGLSNNLRIGLLIFAAIPLIALNSGTSMILGINLGLIYPLILIPIAIVGTTSTFNFLAGYNGLEAGQGILILGALSIVTFITGGLWLCVISACMVASLFAFYLFNKYPARVFPGDTLTYPVGALIGAIAILGNIETIAVFFFIPYILEFFLKARGKLKKESFAKLNSDGSIDVKEGIYGLEHIAIKILKKIKPSHKAYEWEVPIFINLFQIIVIIAGFVLFF
;
A
#
# COMPACT_ATOMS: atom_id res chain seq x y z
N MET A 1 21.57 -20.47 -13.64
CA MET A 1 21.85 -19.02 -13.75
C MET A 1 21.91 -18.51 -12.30
N ASP A 2 23.00 -17.88 -11.94
CA ASP A 2 23.11 -17.29 -10.61
C ASP A 2 22.15 -16.09 -10.44
N ASN A 3 21.91 -15.69 -9.19
CA ASN A 3 21.00 -14.59 -8.88
C ASN A 3 21.42 -13.28 -9.56
N PHE A 4 22.70 -13.06 -9.78
CA PHE A 4 23.25 -11.87 -10.44
C PHE A 4 22.88 -11.81 -11.92
N THR A 5 23.00 -12.91 -12.65
CA THR A 5 22.66 -13.01 -14.07
C THR A 5 21.13 -12.86 -14.26
N PHE A 6 20.32 -13.43 -13.35
CA PHE A 6 18.87 -13.24 -13.38
C PHE A 6 18.48 -11.77 -13.19
N LEU A 7 19.07 -11.11 -12.19
CA LEU A 7 18.80 -9.68 -11.93
C LEU A 7 19.21 -8.79 -13.11
N GLY A 8 20.39 -9.06 -13.71
CA GLY A 8 20.88 -8.22 -14.81
C GLY A 8 20.06 -8.32 -16.09
N ILE A 9 19.47 -9.48 -16.41
CA ILE A 9 18.83 -9.73 -17.69
C ILE A 9 17.30 -9.70 -17.63
N LEU A 10 16.69 -10.28 -16.57
CA LEU A 10 15.24 -10.52 -16.54
C LEU A 10 14.48 -9.65 -15.55
N PHE A 11 15.13 -9.19 -14.48
CA PHE A 11 14.47 -8.35 -13.48
C PHE A 11 13.92 -7.06 -14.10
N VAL A 12 14.77 -6.33 -14.85
CA VAL A 12 14.39 -5.04 -15.43
C VAL A 12 13.21 -5.18 -16.40
N PRO A 13 13.19 -6.11 -17.38
CA PRO A 13 12.04 -6.30 -18.24
C PRO A 13 10.73 -6.62 -17.53
N ILE A 14 10.77 -7.46 -16.48
CA ILE A 14 9.58 -7.84 -15.69
C ILE A 14 9.00 -6.61 -14.98
N VAL A 15 9.86 -5.87 -14.27
CA VAL A 15 9.47 -4.67 -13.51
C VAL A 15 9.01 -3.56 -14.46
N LEU A 16 9.71 -3.37 -15.59
CA LEU A 16 9.34 -2.40 -16.62
C LEU A 16 7.97 -2.72 -17.25
N LEU A 17 7.66 -4.00 -17.46
CA LEU A 17 6.34 -4.38 -17.98
C LEU A 17 5.23 -3.99 -17.02
N SER A 18 5.38 -4.23 -15.70
CA SER A 18 4.41 -3.79 -14.69
C SER A 18 4.18 -2.27 -14.75
N PHE A 19 5.26 -1.49 -14.87
CA PHE A 19 5.19 -0.03 -15.04
C PHE A 19 4.43 0.36 -16.31
N LEU A 20 4.84 -0.18 -17.47
CA LEU A 20 4.25 0.19 -18.76
C LEU A 20 2.77 -0.17 -18.87
N ILE A 21 2.38 -1.36 -18.39
CA ILE A 21 0.97 -1.76 -18.39
C ILE A 21 0.15 -0.82 -17.52
N THR A 22 0.60 -0.51 -16.31
CA THR A 22 -0.11 0.44 -15.43
C THR A 22 -0.19 1.83 -16.07
N LEU A 23 0.91 2.31 -16.68
CA LEU A 23 0.96 3.61 -17.35
C LEU A 23 -0.08 3.71 -18.48
N VAL A 24 -0.27 2.63 -19.24
CA VAL A 24 -1.24 2.56 -20.36
C VAL A 24 -2.67 2.37 -19.83
N VAL A 25 -2.88 1.50 -18.85
CA VAL A 25 -4.22 1.17 -18.32
C VAL A 25 -4.83 2.34 -17.54
N THR A 26 -4.02 3.10 -16.78
CA THR A 26 -4.54 4.19 -15.93
C THR A 26 -5.34 5.25 -16.70
N PRO A 27 -4.88 5.81 -17.83
CA PRO A 27 -5.70 6.77 -18.60
C PRO A 27 -7.00 6.18 -19.15
N HIS A 28 -6.99 4.89 -19.52
CA HIS A 28 -8.20 4.19 -19.96
C HIS A 28 -9.19 4.02 -18.82
N TRP A 29 -8.68 3.65 -17.63
CA TRP A 29 -9.50 3.59 -16.43
C TRP A 29 -10.12 4.94 -16.07
N ILE A 30 -9.34 6.03 -16.08
CA ILE A 30 -9.85 7.39 -15.81
C ILE A 30 -11.03 7.73 -16.74
N LYS A 31 -10.90 7.45 -18.05
CA LYS A 31 -11.98 7.69 -19.02
C LYS A 31 -13.22 6.86 -18.70
N ARG A 32 -13.03 5.56 -18.39
CA ARG A 32 -14.12 4.64 -18.08
C ARG A 32 -14.83 5.03 -16.78
N ALA A 33 -14.10 5.26 -15.70
CA ALA A 33 -14.65 5.65 -14.41
C ALA A 33 -15.48 6.94 -14.50
N LYS A 34 -14.99 7.95 -15.23
CA LYS A 34 -15.74 9.19 -15.47
C LYS A 34 -17.01 8.96 -16.27
N LYS A 35 -17.00 8.08 -17.29
CA LYS A 35 -18.18 7.70 -18.09
C LYS A 35 -19.24 7.02 -17.24
N GLU A 36 -18.82 6.08 -16.36
CA GLU A 36 -19.73 5.35 -15.47
C GLU A 36 -20.07 6.12 -14.18
N LYS A 37 -19.64 7.40 -14.07
CA LYS A 37 -19.86 8.26 -12.90
C LYS A 37 -19.25 7.75 -11.60
N LEU A 38 -18.27 6.85 -11.68
CA LEU A 38 -17.45 6.41 -10.54
C LEU A 38 -16.42 7.50 -10.25
N THR A 39 -16.85 8.54 -9.51
CA THR A 39 -16.06 9.75 -9.30
C THR A 39 -16.29 10.31 -7.91
N GLY A 40 -15.20 10.71 -7.25
CA GLY A 40 -15.20 11.47 -6.00
C GLY A 40 -14.96 12.96 -6.19
N ARG A 41 -15.02 13.68 -5.08
CA ARG A 41 -14.71 15.12 -5.02
C ARG A 41 -13.43 15.33 -4.23
N ASP A 42 -12.52 16.12 -4.77
CA ASP A 42 -11.35 16.58 -4.03
C ASP A 42 -11.79 17.67 -3.04
N VAL A 43 -11.77 17.31 -1.75
CA VAL A 43 -12.23 18.18 -0.67
C VAL A 43 -11.26 19.32 -0.33
N HIS A 44 -10.02 19.24 -0.84
CA HIS A 44 -8.98 20.21 -0.60
C HIS A 44 -8.80 21.22 -1.76
N LYS A 45 -9.74 21.25 -2.73
CA LYS A 45 -9.72 22.17 -3.87
C LYS A 45 -10.91 23.12 -3.84
N LEU A 46 -10.64 24.39 -4.19
CA LEU A 46 -11.67 25.43 -4.30
C LEU A 46 -12.70 25.14 -5.41
N LYS A 47 -12.23 24.55 -6.53
CA LYS A 47 -13.11 24.08 -7.60
C LYS A 47 -13.39 22.59 -7.39
N SER A 48 -14.66 22.25 -7.22
CA SER A 48 -15.12 20.86 -7.04
C SER A 48 -15.10 20.10 -8.38
N GLU A 49 -13.92 19.66 -8.81
CA GLU A 49 -13.79 18.79 -9.97
C GLU A 49 -14.11 17.33 -9.59
N LYS A 50 -14.73 16.62 -10.54
CA LYS A 50 -14.97 15.18 -10.39
C LYS A 50 -13.72 14.42 -10.80
N ILE A 51 -13.11 13.74 -9.83
CA ILE A 51 -11.92 12.90 -10.01
C ILE A 51 -12.35 11.44 -10.11
N ALA A 52 -11.76 10.69 -11.04
CA ALA A 52 -12.01 9.25 -11.17
C ALA A 52 -11.60 8.50 -9.89
N GLU A 53 -12.39 7.53 -9.45
CA GLU A 53 -12.12 6.68 -8.28
C GLU A 53 -11.66 5.27 -8.68
N ALA A 54 -11.33 4.45 -7.67
CA ALA A 54 -10.93 3.04 -7.81
C ALA A 54 -9.74 2.84 -8.77
N GLY A 55 -8.78 3.76 -8.74
CA GLY A 55 -7.59 3.70 -9.61
C GLY A 55 -6.67 2.51 -9.32
N GLY A 56 -6.80 1.89 -8.15
CA GLY A 56 -6.11 0.66 -7.77
C GLY A 56 -6.28 -0.49 -8.77
N ILE A 57 -7.39 -0.53 -9.49
CA ILE A 57 -7.62 -1.53 -10.55
C ILE A 57 -6.50 -1.50 -11.60
N ALA A 58 -6.08 -0.30 -12.05
CA ALA A 58 -5.01 -0.18 -13.02
C ALA A 58 -3.65 -0.68 -12.47
N VAL A 59 -3.39 -0.41 -11.19
CA VAL A 59 -2.18 -0.87 -10.49
C VAL A 59 -2.16 -2.40 -10.40
N LEU A 60 -3.27 -3.00 -9.98
CA LEU A 60 -3.40 -4.46 -9.86
C LEU A 60 -3.20 -5.17 -11.20
N ILE A 61 -3.76 -4.65 -12.29
CA ILE A 61 -3.57 -5.22 -13.63
C ILE A 61 -2.09 -5.24 -14.00
N GLY A 62 -1.38 -4.12 -13.87
CA GLY A 62 0.05 -4.04 -14.17
C GLY A 62 0.89 -4.95 -13.30
N PHE A 63 0.62 -4.96 -11.99
CA PHE A 63 1.28 -5.83 -11.03
C PHE A 63 1.11 -7.32 -11.36
N ILE A 64 -0.14 -7.78 -11.57
CA ILE A 64 -0.46 -9.19 -11.83
C ILE A 64 0.22 -9.65 -13.12
N ILE A 65 0.20 -8.83 -14.19
CA ILE A 65 0.85 -9.18 -15.47
C ILE A 65 2.37 -9.32 -15.27
N GLY A 66 3.01 -8.43 -14.50
CA GLY A 66 4.43 -8.55 -14.20
C GLY A 66 4.76 -9.81 -13.40
N VAL A 67 3.96 -10.13 -12.37
CA VAL A 67 4.15 -11.36 -11.58
C VAL A 67 3.93 -12.61 -12.44
N PHE A 68 2.92 -12.65 -13.30
CA PHE A 68 2.73 -13.78 -14.21
C PHE A 68 3.83 -13.93 -15.25
N LEU A 69 4.38 -12.81 -15.74
CA LEU A 69 5.58 -12.87 -16.61
C LEU A 69 6.75 -13.49 -15.84
N TYR A 70 6.98 -13.08 -14.59
CA TYR A 70 8.02 -13.67 -13.72
C TYR A 70 7.82 -15.18 -13.56
N VAL A 71 6.61 -15.61 -13.19
CA VAL A 71 6.27 -17.04 -13.06
C VAL A 71 6.46 -17.78 -14.37
N GLY A 72 5.98 -17.24 -15.49
CA GLY A 72 6.12 -17.85 -16.80
C GLY A 72 7.59 -18.05 -17.21
N ILE A 73 8.42 -17.02 -17.00
CA ILE A 73 9.87 -17.11 -17.25
C ILE A 73 10.51 -18.21 -16.38
N LYS A 74 10.18 -18.24 -15.08
CA LYS A 74 10.71 -19.27 -14.18
C LYS A 74 10.31 -20.67 -14.58
N THR A 75 9.04 -20.88 -14.95
CA THR A 75 8.52 -22.18 -15.33
C THR A 75 9.05 -22.67 -16.66
N PHE A 76 8.97 -21.84 -17.71
CA PHE A 76 9.22 -22.28 -19.09
C PHE A 76 10.70 -22.17 -19.50
N LEU A 77 11.45 -21.20 -18.97
CA LEU A 77 12.85 -21.03 -19.34
C LEU A 77 13.83 -21.68 -18.35
N PHE A 78 13.45 -21.81 -17.06
CA PHE A 78 14.34 -22.33 -16.03
C PHE A 78 13.90 -23.65 -15.42
N GLY A 79 12.67 -24.12 -15.69
CA GLY A 79 12.12 -25.36 -15.14
C GLY A 79 12.05 -25.38 -13.61
N THR A 80 12.03 -24.21 -12.95
CA THR A 80 12.05 -24.09 -11.50
C THR A 80 10.72 -23.58 -10.97
N GLU A 81 10.06 -24.37 -10.12
CA GLU A 81 8.75 -24.05 -9.54
C GLU A 81 8.79 -23.87 -8.02
N THR A 82 9.99 -23.67 -7.44
CA THR A 82 10.22 -23.76 -6.00
C THR A 82 9.30 -22.90 -5.13
N ASN A 83 8.83 -21.75 -5.62
CA ASN A 83 7.99 -20.83 -4.84
C ASN A 83 6.58 -20.63 -5.43
N LEU A 84 6.17 -21.41 -6.43
CA LEU A 84 4.92 -21.20 -7.14
C LEU A 84 3.70 -21.20 -6.20
N ILE A 85 3.63 -22.17 -5.29
CA ILE A 85 2.50 -22.27 -4.35
C ILE A 85 2.41 -21.06 -3.41
N HIS A 86 3.55 -20.53 -2.95
CA HIS A 86 3.59 -19.34 -2.10
C HIS A 86 3.22 -18.08 -2.88
N ILE A 87 3.63 -17.97 -4.16
CA ILE A 87 3.24 -16.88 -5.05
C ILE A 87 1.73 -16.91 -5.28
N LEU A 88 1.15 -18.07 -5.58
CA LEU A 88 -0.30 -18.22 -5.76
C LEU A 88 -1.06 -17.92 -4.47
N GLY A 89 -0.58 -18.37 -3.32
CA GLY A 89 -1.14 -18.03 -2.01
C GLY A 89 -1.14 -16.52 -1.75
N LEU A 90 -0.02 -15.85 -2.02
CA LEU A 90 0.11 -14.41 -1.92
C LEU A 90 -0.87 -13.70 -2.86
N LEU A 91 -0.96 -14.12 -4.13
CA LEU A 91 -1.91 -13.54 -5.10
C LEU A 91 -3.37 -13.77 -4.66
N CYS A 92 -3.70 -14.91 -4.04
CA CYS A 92 -5.02 -15.13 -3.46
C CYS A 92 -5.34 -14.13 -2.34
N VAL A 93 -4.40 -13.88 -1.41
CA VAL A 93 -4.57 -12.86 -0.36
C VAL A 93 -4.86 -11.49 -0.98
N LEU A 94 -4.06 -11.09 -1.98
CA LEU A 94 -4.25 -9.82 -2.66
C LEU A 94 -5.58 -9.76 -3.39
N PHE A 95 -5.98 -10.85 -4.05
CA PHE A 95 -7.25 -10.92 -4.75
C PHE A 95 -8.43 -10.72 -3.79
N PHE A 96 -8.46 -11.41 -2.66
CA PHE A 96 -9.50 -11.22 -1.65
C PHE A 96 -9.49 -9.80 -1.08
N ALA A 97 -8.33 -9.24 -0.75
CA ALA A 97 -8.22 -7.85 -0.30
C ALA A 97 -8.72 -6.86 -1.36
N ALA A 98 -8.38 -7.09 -2.64
CA ALA A 98 -8.85 -6.27 -3.76
C ALA A 98 -10.37 -6.35 -3.94
N VAL A 99 -10.95 -7.55 -3.84
CA VAL A 99 -12.41 -7.73 -3.92
C VAL A 99 -13.11 -6.96 -2.81
N VAL A 100 -12.61 -7.02 -1.57
CA VAL A 100 -13.15 -6.22 -0.46
C VAL A 100 -13.07 -4.73 -0.77
N GLY A 101 -11.92 -4.24 -1.25
CA GLY A 101 -11.73 -2.84 -1.64
C GLY A 101 -12.62 -2.40 -2.80
N ILE A 102 -12.81 -3.25 -3.83
CA ILE A 102 -13.72 -2.97 -4.95
C ILE A 102 -15.17 -2.82 -4.45
N PHE A 103 -15.62 -3.72 -3.58
CA PHE A 103 -16.96 -3.62 -3.02
C PHE A 103 -17.13 -2.34 -2.21
N ASP A 104 -16.13 -1.95 -1.42
CA ASP A 104 -16.19 -0.73 -0.63
C ASP A 104 -16.25 0.53 -1.53
N ASP A 105 -15.41 0.61 -2.54
CA ASP A 105 -15.41 1.71 -3.52
C ASP A 105 -16.73 1.79 -4.32
N LEU A 106 -17.30 0.65 -4.73
CA LEU A 106 -18.56 0.60 -5.48
C LEU A 106 -19.77 1.02 -4.65
N LEU A 107 -19.80 0.72 -3.34
CA LEU A 107 -20.86 1.16 -2.43
C LEU A 107 -20.80 2.67 -2.19
N GLY A 108 -19.67 3.30 -2.46
CA GLY A 108 -19.47 4.73 -2.47
C GLY A 108 -19.18 5.33 -1.09
N TRP A 109 -18.66 6.55 -1.13
CA TRP A 109 -18.20 7.28 0.04
C TRP A 109 -19.28 7.36 1.14
N LYS A 110 -18.93 6.99 2.37
CA LYS A 110 -19.79 6.89 3.58
C LYS A 110 -20.91 5.83 3.53
N ARG A 111 -20.98 5.01 2.50
CA ARG A 111 -21.94 3.89 2.38
C ARG A 111 -21.22 2.54 2.27
N GLY A 112 -19.90 2.52 2.45
CA GLY A 112 -19.06 1.32 2.37
C GLY A 112 -19.44 0.22 3.37
N LEU A 113 -18.70 -0.85 3.34
CA LEU A 113 -18.88 -2.01 4.23
C LEU A 113 -18.78 -1.60 5.71
N SER A 114 -19.58 -2.21 6.56
CA SER A 114 -19.45 -2.02 8.02
C SER A 114 -18.08 -2.50 8.49
N ASN A 115 -17.52 -1.87 9.54
CA ASN A 115 -16.18 -2.22 10.05
C ASN A 115 -16.08 -3.70 10.44
N ASN A 116 -17.12 -4.29 11.05
CA ASN A 116 -17.12 -5.70 11.45
C ASN A 116 -17.09 -6.65 10.23
N LEU A 117 -17.89 -6.34 9.19
CA LEU A 117 -17.89 -7.13 7.95
C LEU A 117 -16.55 -7.02 7.23
N ARG A 118 -15.99 -5.82 7.15
CA ARG A 118 -14.67 -5.54 6.55
C ARG A 118 -13.58 -6.36 7.24
N ILE A 119 -13.50 -6.31 8.58
CA ILE A 119 -12.55 -7.10 9.36
C ILE A 119 -12.75 -8.60 9.12
N GLY A 120 -13.98 -9.09 9.15
CA GLY A 120 -14.30 -10.50 8.89
C GLY A 120 -13.84 -10.97 7.51
N LEU A 121 -14.09 -10.16 6.47
CA LEU A 121 -13.64 -10.46 5.10
C LEU A 121 -12.10 -10.42 4.96
N LEU A 122 -11.42 -9.53 5.67
CA LEU A 122 -9.95 -9.48 5.68
C LEU A 122 -9.32 -10.63 6.46
N ILE A 123 -9.97 -11.13 7.52
CA ILE A 123 -9.56 -12.39 8.18
C ILE A 123 -9.67 -13.55 7.18
N PHE A 124 -10.76 -13.60 6.41
CA PHE A 124 -10.92 -14.59 5.35
C PHE A 124 -9.82 -14.47 4.27
N ALA A 125 -9.43 -13.25 3.93
CA ALA A 125 -8.32 -13.01 2.99
C ALA A 125 -6.98 -13.59 3.47
N ALA A 126 -6.76 -13.76 4.78
CA ALA A 126 -5.54 -14.35 5.33
C ALA A 126 -5.48 -15.89 5.21
N ILE A 127 -6.61 -16.58 4.95
CA ILE A 127 -6.69 -18.05 4.93
C ILE A 127 -5.66 -18.71 4.01
N PRO A 128 -5.35 -18.22 2.80
CA PRO A 128 -4.33 -18.85 1.96
C PRO A 128 -2.96 -18.96 2.64
N LEU A 129 -2.50 -17.94 3.35
CA LEU A 129 -1.22 -17.99 4.08
C LEU A 129 -1.29 -18.88 5.32
N ILE A 130 -2.43 -18.93 6.00
CA ILE A 130 -2.66 -19.85 7.12
C ILE A 130 -2.59 -21.29 6.62
N ALA A 131 -3.29 -21.61 5.53
CA ALA A 131 -3.35 -22.97 4.95
C ALA A 131 -1.98 -23.44 4.45
N LEU A 132 -1.14 -22.53 3.96
CA LEU A 132 0.24 -22.83 3.56
C LEU A 132 1.19 -22.93 4.75
N ASN A 133 0.72 -22.66 5.97
CA ASN A 133 1.57 -22.55 7.17
C ASN A 133 2.81 -21.66 6.90
N SER A 134 2.55 -20.51 6.29
CA SER A 134 3.58 -19.60 5.79
C SER A 134 4.37 -18.96 6.92
N GLY A 135 5.65 -18.72 6.67
CA GLY A 135 6.55 -18.12 7.65
C GLY A 135 7.12 -19.12 8.65
N THR A 136 7.98 -18.63 9.52
CA THR A 136 8.51 -19.41 10.64
C THR A 136 7.76 -19.10 11.91
N SER A 137 7.39 -20.11 12.69
CA SER A 137 6.70 -19.89 13.98
C SER A 137 7.59 -19.22 15.05
N MET A 138 8.77 -18.73 14.68
CA MET A 138 9.71 -18.07 15.60
C MET A 138 9.74 -16.56 15.38
N ILE A 139 9.37 -15.78 16.41
CA ILE A 139 9.50 -14.33 16.45
C ILE A 139 10.39 -13.95 17.63
N LEU A 140 11.45 -13.16 17.38
CA LEU A 140 12.42 -12.74 18.41
C LEU A 140 12.96 -13.91 19.24
N GLY A 141 13.17 -15.07 18.64
CA GLY A 141 13.68 -16.27 19.31
C GLY A 141 12.63 -17.08 20.10
N ILE A 142 11.36 -16.66 20.11
CA ILE A 142 10.26 -17.37 20.78
C ILE A 142 9.49 -18.20 19.75
N ASN A 143 9.38 -19.51 20.01
CA ASN A 143 8.55 -20.40 19.16
C ASN A 143 7.08 -20.29 19.60
N LEU A 144 6.25 -19.78 18.71
CA LEU A 144 4.82 -19.54 18.95
C LEU A 144 3.94 -20.73 18.49
N GLY A 145 4.51 -21.73 17.83
CA GLY A 145 3.77 -22.90 17.35
C GLY A 145 2.54 -22.50 16.52
N LEU A 146 1.37 -23.10 16.82
CA LEU A 146 0.11 -22.83 16.11
C LEU A 146 -0.46 -21.42 16.32
N ILE A 147 -0.02 -20.69 17.34
CA ILE A 147 -0.44 -19.29 17.56
C ILE A 147 0.00 -18.42 16.36
N TYR A 148 1.18 -18.72 15.80
CA TYR A 148 1.68 -17.97 14.66
C TYR A 148 0.73 -18.03 13.45
N PRO A 149 0.44 -19.20 12.84
CA PRO A 149 -0.44 -19.23 11.67
C PRO A 149 -1.89 -18.88 11.98
N LEU A 150 -2.44 -19.26 13.14
CA LEU A 150 -3.86 -19.10 13.42
C LEU A 150 -4.25 -17.73 13.98
N ILE A 151 -3.33 -17.00 14.59
CA ILE A 151 -3.61 -15.73 15.24
C ILE A 151 -2.77 -14.60 14.62
N LEU A 152 -1.44 -14.76 14.52
CA LEU A 152 -0.58 -13.67 14.08
C LEU A 152 -0.70 -13.38 12.59
N ILE A 153 -0.81 -14.39 11.71
CA ILE A 153 -1.04 -14.16 10.28
C ILE A 153 -2.32 -13.37 10.02
N PRO A 154 -3.50 -13.74 10.56
CA PRO A 154 -4.71 -12.91 10.43
C PRO A 154 -4.54 -11.50 10.97
N ILE A 155 -3.94 -11.34 12.15
CA ILE A 155 -3.70 -10.02 12.75
C ILE A 155 -2.79 -9.18 11.86
N ALA A 156 -1.73 -9.75 11.31
CA ALA A 156 -0.81 -9.06 10.43
C ALA A 156 -1.52 -8.59 9.14
N ILE A 157 -2.25 -9.48 8.46
CA ILE A 157 -2.96 -9.13 7.21
C ILE A 157 -4.06 -8.09 7.48
N VAL A 158 -4.91 -8.29 8.48
CA VAL A 158 -5.96 -7.32 8.83
C VAL A 158 -5.35 -5.99 9.28
N GLY A 159 -4.31 -6.05 10.11
CA GLY A 159 -3.62 -4.88 10.65
C GLY A 159 -2.99 -4.05 9.55
N THR A 160 -2.15 -4.65 8.70
CA THR A 160 -1.49 -3.91 7.61
C THR A 160 -2.49 -3.37 6.60
N THR A 161 -3.49 -4.18 6.22
CA THR A 161 -4.52 -3.77 5.25
C THR A 161 -5.35 -2.59 5.77
N SER A 162 -5.89 -2.71 6.99
CA SER A 162 -6.77 -1.69 7.55
C SER A 162 -6.02 -0.40 7.88
N THR A 163 -4.83 -0.50 8.45
CA THR A 163 -4.06 0.69 8.85
C THR A 163 -3.46 1.40 7.65
N PHE A 164 -3.07 0.67 6.57
CA PHE A 164 -2.63 1.30 5.34
C PHE A 164 -3.72 2.22 4.75
N ASN A 165 -4.99 1.84 4.88
CA ASN A 165 -6.12 2.67 4.46
C ASN A 165 -6.43 3.83 5.43
N PHE A 166 -5.91 3.85 6.65
CA PHE A 166 -6.14 4.96 7.58
C PHE A 166 -5.34 6.21 7.21
N LEU A 167 -4.13 6.05 6.71
CA LEU A 167 -3.25 7.13 6.28
C LEU A 167 -3.53 7.44 4.80
N ALA A 168 -4.63 8.12 4.53
CA ALA A 168 -5.18 8.31 3.20
C ALA A 168 -5.92 9.65 3.06
N GLY A 169 -6.23 10.02 1.82
CA GLY A 169 -7.11 11.16 1.51
C GLY A 169 -6.39 12.43 1.11
N TYR A 170 -5.08 12.36 0.79
CA TYR A 170 -4.30 13.43 0.20
C TYR A 170 -3.65 12.97 -1.09
N ASN A 171 -3.65 13.81 -2.09
CA ASN A 171 -3.19 13.46 -3.44
C ASN A 171 -1.74 12.93 -3.44
N GLY A 172 -1.57 11.68 -3.85
CA GLY A 172 -0.29 10.99 -3.93
C GLY A 172 0.23 10.38 -2.63
N LEU A 173 -0.49 10.48 -1.52
CA LEU A 173 -0.03 9.96 -0.23
C LEU A 173 0.07 8.44 -0.24
N GLU A 174 -1.03 7.75 -0.53
CA GLU A 174 -1.14 6.29 -0.48
C GLU A 174 -0.18 5.62 -1.46
N ALA A 175 -0.15 6.10 -2.70
CA ALA A 175 0.77 5.56 -3.70
C ALA A 175 2.24 5.83 -3.34
N GLY A 176 2.55 7.03 -2.82
CA GLY A 176 3.89 7.41 -2.36
C GLY A 176 4.37 6.53 -1.20
N GLN A 177 3.53 6.32 -0.21
CA GLN A 177 3.81 5.45 0.93
C GLN A 177 4.03 3.99 0.50
N GLY A 178 3.16 3.48 -0.39
CA GLY A 178 3.31 2.12 -0.94
C GLY A 178 4.65 1.94 -1.68
N ILE A 179 5.07 2.92 -2.49
CA ILE A 179 6.37 2.92 -3.17
C ILE A 179 7.52 2.84 -2.16
N LEU A 180 7.48 3.66 -1.11
CA LEU A 180 8.56 3.72 -0.12
C LEU A 180 8.67 2.43 0.68
N ILE A 181 7.58 1.93 1.25
CA ILE A 181 7.60 0.74 2.10
C ILE A 181 7.91 -0.51 1.29
N LEU A 182 7.22 -0.74 0.17
CA LEU A 182 7.47 -1.91 -0.67
C LEU A 182 8.84 -1.84 -1.35
N GLY A 183 9.33 -0.64 -1.68
CA GLY A 183 10.69 -0.44 -2.17
C GLY A 183 11.73 -0.84 -1.13
N ALA A 184 11.55 -0.44 0.12
CA ALA A 184 12.42 -0.84 1.22
C ALA A 184 12.35 -2.36 1.47
N LEU A 185 11.13 -2.96 1.49
CA LEU A 185 10.95 -4.40 1.64
C LEU A 185 11.55 -5.19 0.47
N SER A 186 11.51 -4.64 -0.76
CA SER A 186 12.19 -5.24 -1.92
C SER A 186 13.70 -5.35 -1.70
N ILE A 187 14.32 -4.30 -1.16
CA ILE A 187 15.75 -4.30 -0.83
C ILE A 187 16.04 -5.29 0.31
N VAL A 188 15.24 -5.29 1.37
CA VAL A 188 15.38 -6.22 2.50
C VAL A 188 15.29 -7.67 2.02
N THR A 189 14.27 -8.02 1.25
CA THR A 189 14.10 -9.38 0.72
C THR A 189 15.20 -9.77 -0.22
N PHE A 190 15.78 -8.84 -0.98
CA PHE A 190 16.98 -9.09 -1.78
C PHE A 190 18.20 -9.45 -0.91
N ILE A 191 18.48 -8.66 0.14
CA ILE A 191 19.62 -8.86 1.06
C ILE A 191 19.46 -10.17 1.84
N THR A 192 18.24 -10.54 2.25
CA THR A 192 17.95 -11.77 3.01
C THR A 192 17.82 -13.02 2.14
N GLY A 193 18.02 -12.92 0.83
CA GLY A 193 17.99 -14.06 -0.10
C GLY A 193 16.60 -14.41 -0.64
N GLY A 194 15.57 -13.63 -0.33
CA GLY A 194 14.21 -13.81 -0.83
C GLY A 194 13.98 -13.20 -2.22
N LEU A 195 14.79 -13.56 -3.22
CA LEU A 195 14.78 -12.94 -4.55
C LEU A 195 13.39 -12.89 -5.20
N TRP A 196 12.58 -13.94 -5.04
CA TRP A 196 11.21 -13.96 -5.61
C TRP A 196 10.29 -12.91 -4.99
N LEU A 197 10.40 -12.68 -3.67
CA LEU A 197 9.68 -11.60 -2.96
C LEU A 197 10.18 -10.22 -3.38
N CYS A 198 11.48 -10.07 -3.60
CA CYS A 198 12.08 -8.87 -4.15
C CYS A 198 11.44 -8.51 -5.50
N VAL A 199 11.33 -9.48 -6.43
CA VAL A 199 10.72 -9.27 -7.75
C VAL A 199 9.25 -8.89 -7.62
N ILE A 200 8.47 -9.61 -6.80
CA ILE A 200 7.04 -9.31 -6.59
C ILE A 200 6.86 -7.91 -6.02
N SER A 201 7.64 -7.56 -4.99
CA SER A 201 7.59 -6.22 -4.39
C SER A 201 7.95 -5.14 -5.41
N ALA A 202 9.00 -5.34 -6.21
CA ALA A 202 9.43 -4.41 -7.25
C ALA A 202 8.37 -4.23 -8.37
N CYS A 203 7.65 -5.28 -8.75
CA CYS A 203 6.53 -5.18 -9.68
C CYS A 203 5.41 -4.26 -9.14
N MET A 204 5.08 -4.37 -7.84
CA MET A 204 4.10 -3.47 -7.24
C MET A 204 4.63 -2.04 -7.15
N VAL A 205 5.88 -1.85 -6.75
CA VAL A 205 6.54 -0.52 -6.73
C VAL A 205 6.48 0.14 -8.10
N ALA A 206 6.79 -0.59 -9.17
CA ALA A 206 6.75 -0.08 -10.54
C ALA A 206 5.33 0.31 -10.97
N SER A 207 4.34 -0.53 -10.65
CA SER A 207 2.94 -0.24 -10.92
C SER A 207 2.44 0.99 -10.14
N LEU A 208 2.79 1.09 -8.85
CA LEU A 208 2.48 2.25 -8.02
C LEU A 208 3.15 3.53 -8.54
N PHE A 209 4.40 3.43 -9.01
CA PHE A 209 5.11 4.58 -9.55
C PHE A 209 4.47 5.10 -10.84
N ALA A 210 4.05 4.21 -11.74
CA ALA A 210 3.28 4.57 -12.94
C ALA A 210 1.94 5.24 -12.57
N PHE A 211 1.23 4.69 -11.59
CA PHE A 211 -0.03 5.25 -11.09
C PHE A 211 0.18 6.61 -10.42
N TYR A 212 1.25 6.78 -9.63
CA TYR A 212 1.59 8.02 -8.93
C TYR A 212 1.69 9.22 -9.87
N LEU A 213 2.12 9.03 -11.12
CA LEU A 213 2.17 10.10 -12.13
C LEU A 213 0.79 10.72 -12.41
N PHE A 214 -0.29 9.98 -12.18
CA PHE A 214 -1.68 10.44 -12.35
C PHE A 214 -2.36 10.79 -11.02
N ASN A 215 -1.86 10.26 -9.90
CA ASN A 215 -2.44 10.43 -8.56
C ASN A 215 -1.80 11.58 -7.76
N LYS A 216 -0.53 11.96 -8.06
CA LYS A 216 0.11 13.11 -7.42
C LYS A 216 -0.67 14.40 -7.64
N TYR A 217 -0.50 15.37 -6.75
CA TYR A 217 -1.17 16.66 -6.83
C TYR A 217 -0.85 17.43 -8.14
N PRO A 218 -1.86 17.96 -8.85
CA PRO A 218 -3.30 17.75 -8.67
C PRO A 218 -3.75 16.39 -9.23
N ALA A 219 -4.41 15.57 -8.42
CA ALA A 219 -4.79 14.22 -8.83
C ALA A 219 -5.81 14.19 -9.98
N ARG A 220 -5.62 13.24 -10.88
CA ARG A 220 -6.53 12.91 -11.98
C ARG A 220 -7.35 11.65 -11.70
N VAL A 221 -6.90 10.86 -10.71
CA VAL A 221 -7.51 9.62 -10.24
C VAL A 221 -7.18 9.41 -8.77
N PHE A 222 -8.18 8.99 -7.98
CA PHE A 222 -8.00 8.56 -6.61
C PHE A 222 -7.70 7.06 -6.55
N PRO A 223 -6.86 6.62 -5.59
CA PRO A 223 -6.48 5.22 -5.44
C PRO A 223 -7.67 4.32 -5.13
N GLY A 224 -8.54 4.74 -4.21
CA GLY A 224 -9.61 3.94 -3.64
C GLY A 224 -9.11 2.82 -2.72
N ASP A 225 -10.05 2.14 -2.06
CA ASP A 225 -9.79 0.96 -1.25
C ASP A 225 -9.30 -0.21 -2.13
N THR A 226 -9.60 -0.17 -3.43
CA THR A 226 -9.02 -1.06 -4.46
C THR A 226 -7.51 -0.99 -4.57
N LEU A 227 -6.86 0.09 -4.10
CA LEU A 227 -5.40 0.18 -4.02
C LEU A 227 -4.91 -0.08 -2.60
N THR A 228 -5.49 0.58 -1.61
CA THR A 228 -4.96 0.58 -0.24
C THR A 228 -5.00 -0.80 0.39
N TYR A 229 -6.07 -1.58 0.16
CA TYR A 229 -6.20 -2.91 0.74
C TYR A 229 -5.21 -3.91 0.14
N PRO A 230 -5.08 -4.08 -1.18
CA PRO A 230 -4.07 -4.98 -1.72
C PRO A 230 -2.65 -4.58 -1.38
N VAL A 231 -2.33 -3.27 -1.34
CA VAL A 231 -0.98 -2.82 -0.98
C VAL A 231 -0.67 -3.13 0.48
N GLY A 232 -1.61 -2.85 1.41
CA GLY A 232 -1.47 -3.22 2.81
C GLY A 232 -1.34 -4.73 3.02
N ALA A 233 -2.17 -5.53 2.33
CA ALA A 233 -2.10 -6.98 2.36
C ALA A 233 -0.77 -7.52 1.81
N LEU A 234 -0.24 -6.91 0.75
CA LEU A 234 1.06 -7.28 0.17
C LEU A 234 2.20 -7.02 1.16
N ILE A 235 2.19 -5.87 1.85
CA ILE A 235 3.20 -5.55 2.88
C ILE A 235 3.20 -6.64 3.96
N GLY A 236 2.02 -7.00 4.50
CA GLY A 236 1.90 -8.07 5.49
C GLY A 236 2.33 -9.45 4.96
N ALA A 237 1.91 -9.80 3.74
CA ALA A 237 2.27 -11.07 3.12
C ALA A 237 3.77 -11.20 2.86
N ILE A 238 4.44 -10.13 2.37
CA ILE A 238 5.89 -10.11 2.17
C ILE A 238 6.63 -10.26 3.51
N ALA A 239 6.17 -9.59 4.56
CA ALA A 239 6.75 -9.70 5.89
C ALA A 239 6.73 -11.15 6.39
N ILE A 240 5.57 -11.82 6.29
CA ILE A 240 5.36 -13.20 6.72
C ILE A 240 6.18 -14.19 5.88
N LEU A 241 6.04 -14.13 4.55
CA LEU A 241 6.69 -15.05 3.63
C LEU A 241 8.22 -14.88 3.58
N GLY A 242 8.71 -13.68 3.89
CA GLY A 242 10.13 -13.36 3.96
C GLY A 242 10.76 -13.58 5.33
N ASN A 243 9.96 -13.90 6.35
CA ASN A 243 10.39 -13.94 7.77
C ASN A 243 11.12 -12.66 8.19
N ILE A 244 10.58 -11.51 7.76
CA ILE A 244 11.15 -10.18 8.00
C ILE A 244 10.18 -9.29 8.79
N GLU A 245 9.31 -9.90 9.62
CA GLU A 245 8.25 -9.22 10.35
C GLU A 245 8.79 -8.08 11.21
N THR A 246 9.92 -8.29 11.87
CA THR A 246 10.49 -7.30 12.80
C THR A 246 10.84 -5.99 12.08
N ILE A 247 11.52 -6.07 10.93
CA ILE A 247 11.87 -4.87 10.16
C ILE A 247 10.63 -4.29 9.44
N ALA A 248 9.71 -5.14 9.01
CA ALA A 248 8.46 -4.69 8.39
C ALA A 248 7.60 -3.90 9.38
N VAL A 249 7.47 -4.35 10.64
CA VAL A 249 6.80 -3.61 11.72
C VAL A 249 7.53 -2.29 12.00
N PHE A 250 8.85 -2.27 11.97
CA PHE A 250 9.61 -1.03 12.11
C PHE A 250 9.32 -0.04 11.00
N PHE A 251 9.31 -0.46 9.73
CA PHE A 251 8.93 0.39 8.61
C PHE A 251 7.46 0.84 8.67
N PHE A 252 6.64 0.11 9.41
CA PHE A 252 5.21 0.41 9.59
C PHE A 252 4.93 1.36 10.77
N ILE A 253 5.96 1.90 11.45
CA ILE A 253 5.83 2.84 12.58
C ILE A 253 4.89 4.02 12.27
N PRO A 254 4.95 4.73 11.12
CA PRO A 254 4.00 5.80 10.83
C PRO A 254 2.54 5.34 10.86
N TYR A 255 2.25 4.14 10.39
CA TYR A 255 0.91 3.55 10.40
C TYR A 255 0.46 3.13 11.80
N ILE A 256 1.38 2.64 12.62
CA ILE A 256 1.10 2.34 14.03
C ILE A 256 0.74 3.63 14.78
N LEU A 257 1.48 4.72 14.55
CA LEU A 257 1.17 6.03 15.10
C LEU A 257 -0.18 6.55 14.60
N GLU A 258 -0.46 6.42 13.31
CA GLU A 258 -1.75 6.77 12.71
C GLU A 258 -2.90 6.01 13.38
N PHE A 259 -2.74 4.69 13.58
CA PHE A 259 -3.74 3.87 14.27
C PHE A 259 -4.05 4.41 15.68
N PHE A 260 -3.03 4.75 16.48
CA PHE A 260 -3.27 5.31 17.82
C PHE A 260 -3.95 6.68 17.78
N LEU A 261 -3.59 7.54 16.82
CA LEU A 261 -4.25 8.82 16.63
C LEU A 261 -5.72 8.67 16.24
N LYS A 262 -6.04 7.74 15.33
CA LYS A 262 -7.40 7.39 14.93
C LYS A 262 -8.19 6.74 16.06
N ALA A 263 -7.57 5.83 16.83
CA ALA A 263 -8.19 5.17 18.00
C ALA A 263 -8.61 6.19 19.05
N ARG A 264 -7.80 7.25 19.31
CA ARG A 264 -8.17 8.36 20.18
C ARG A 264 -9.44 9.07 19.72
N GLY A 265 -9.70 9.13 18.42
CA GLY A 265 -10.94 9.63 17.81
C GLY A 265 -12.05 8.58 17.71
N LYS A 266 -11.91 7.40 18.39
CA LYS A 266 -12.82 6.24 18.33
C LYS A 266 -13.02 5.74 16.92
N LEU A 267 -12.01 5.88 16.04
CA LEU A 267 -12.03 5.53 14.61
C LEU A 267 -13.15 6.21 13.79
N LYS A 268 -13.71 7.34 14.30
CA LYS A 268 -14.82 8.06 13.66
C LYS A 268 -14.41 9.42 13.10
N LYS A 269 -13.22 9.91 13.47
CA LYS A 269 -12.74 11.22 13.04
C LYS A 269 -12.00 11.10 11.72
N GLU A 270 -12.35 11.99 10.76
CA GLU A 270 -11.73 12.05 9.44
C GLU A 270 -10.37 12.77 9.50
N SER A 271 -9.44 12.43 8.60
CA SER A 271 -8.15 13.10 8.44
C SER A 271 -8.22 14.37 7.57
N PHE A 272 -9.36 14.61 6.91
CA PHE A 272 -9.50 15.75 6.00
C PHE A 272 -9.37 17.09 6.70
N ALA A 273 -8.54 17.95 6.13
CA ALA A 273 -8.37 19.32 6.56
C ALA A 273 -9.59 20.21 6.19
N LYS A 274 -9.65 21.38 6.81
CA LYS A 274 -10.53 22.46 6.39
C LYS A 274 -9.83 23.29 5.31
N LEU A 275 -10.45 23.44 4.16
CA LEU A 275 -9.97 24.30 3.10
C LEU A 275 -10.34 25.76 3.38
N ASN A 276 -9.38 26.67 3.27
CA ASN A 276 -9.57 28.11 3.38
C ASN A 276 -9.81 28.74 1.99
N SER A 277 -10.33 29.98 1.97
CA SER A 277 -10.63 30.72 0.73
C SER A 277 -9.40 31.04 -0.13
N ASP A 278 -8.21 31.01 0.46
CA ASP A 278 -6.94 31.24 -0.23
C ASP A 278 -6.25 29.93 -0.71
N GLY A 279 -6.93 28.79 -0.58
CA GLY A 279 -6.39 27.47 -0.96
C GLY A 279 -5.48 26.84 0.08
N SER A 280 -5.19 27.51 1.19
CA SER A 280 -4.49 26.90 2.32
C SER A 280 -5.42 25.98 3.10
N ILE A 281 -4.82 25.05 3.89
CA ILE A 281 -5.56 24.11 4.68
C ILE A 281 -5.28 24.24 6.17
N ASP A 282 -6.31 23.93 6.97
CA ASP A 282 -6.26 23.96 8.44
C ASP A 282 -6.82 22.69 9.06
N VAL A 283 -6.39 22.40 10.28
CA VAL A 283 -6.97 21.32 11.09
C VAL A 283 -8.34 21.76 11.60
N LYS A 284 -9.39 20.97 11.32
CA LYS A 284 -10.77 21.27 11.76
C LYS A 284 -10.94 21.21 13.27
N GLU A 285 -10.55 20.06 13.86
CA GLU A 285 -10.74 19.74 15.28
C GLU A 285 -9.63 18.82 15.72
N GLY A 286 -8.93 19.08 16.80
CA GLY A 286 -7.97 18.17 17.41
C GLY A 286 -6.98 17.48 16.44
N ILE A 287 -6.11 16.65 16.96
CA ILE A 287 -5.15 15.85 16.16
C ILE A 287 -5.63 14.40 16.18
N TYR A 288 -6.06 13.89 15.04
CA TYR A 288 -6.58 12.51 14.88
C TYR A 288 -5.92 11.75 13.71
N GLY A 289 -4.83 12.28 13.16
CA GLY A 289 -4.04 11.66 12.12
C GLY A 289 -2.69 12.35 11.97
N LEU A 290 -1.73 11.68 11.32
CA LEU A 290 -0.42 12.23 10.99
C LEU A 290 -0.54 13.44 10.05
N GLU A 291 -1.55 13.47 9.21
CA GLU A 291 -1.87 14.58 8.31
C GLU A 291 -2.14 15.88 9.11
N HIS A 292 -2.86 15.77 10.24
CA HIS A 292 -3.08 16.90 11.13
C HIS A 292 -1.80 17.38 11.81
N ILE A 293 -0.90 16.45 12.18
CA ILE A 293 0.43 16.78 12.72
C ILE A 293 1.25 17.49 11.66
N ALA A 294 1.28 16.97 10.43
CA ALA A 294 2.00 17.57 9.30
C ALA A 294 1.53 19.01 9.06
N ILE A 295 0.21 19.26 8.98
CA ILE A 295 -0.34 20.61 8.80
C ILE A 295 0.13 21.57 9.92
N LYS A 296 0.05 21.13 11.18
CA LYS A 296 0.49 21.99 12.31
C LYS A 296 1.97 22.31 12.29
N ILE A 297 2.81 21.32 11.97
CA ILE A 297 4.25 21.50 11.90
C ILE A 297 4.59 22.43 10.72
N LEU A 298 4.04 22.21 9.54
CA LEU A 298 4.25 23.06 8.36
C LEU A 298 3.87 24.51 8.63
N LYS A 299 2.71 24.75 9.29
CA LYS A 299 2.30 26.10 9.69
C LYS A 299 3.23 26.75 10.71
N LYS A 300 3.84 25.96 11.60
CA LYS A 300 4.77 26.47 12.61
C LYS A 300 6.13 26.84 12.02
N ILE A 301 6.61 26.04 11.06
CA ILE A 301 7.97 26.21 10.48
C ILE A 301 7.98 27.29 9.40
N LYS A 302 6.91 27.42 8.61
CA LYS A 302 6.86 28.32 7.47
C LYS A 302 6.60 29.77 7.91
N PRO A 303 7.35 30.76 7.37
CA PRO A 303 7.09 32.18 7.65
C PRO A 303 5.68 32.64 7.27
N SER A 304 5.07 32.01 6.25
CA SER A 304 3.69 32.30 5.82
C SER A 304 2.62 31.81 6.79
N HIS A 305 2.96 30.93 7.74
CA HIS A 305 2.02 30.21 8.61
C HIS A 305 0.87 29.51 7.88
N LYS A 306 1.10 29.16 6.59
CA LYS A 306 0.11 28.47 5.73
C LYS A 306 0.61 27.11 5.32
N ALA A 307 -0.27 26.10 5.34
CA ALA A 307 -0.02 24.78 4.78
C ALA A 307 -0.91 24.54 3.56
N TYR A 308 -0.42 23.81 2.60
CA TYR A 308 -1.15 23.44 1.38
C TYR A 308 -1.24 21.93 1.25
N GLU A 309 -2.26 21.44 0.55
CA GLU A 309 -2.50 20.01 0.40
C GLU A 309 -1.28 19.22 -0.04
N TRP A 310 -0.59 19.66 -1.10
CA TRP A 310 0.55 18.95 -1.69
C TRP A 310 1.75 18.82 -0.75
N GLU A 311 1.86 19.64 0.28
CA GLU A 311 2.94 19.60 1.25
C GLU A 311 2.78 18.48 2.28
N VAL A 312 1.54 18.09 2.56
CA VAL A 312 1.23 17.05 3.56
C VAL A 312 1.79 15.68 3.15
N PRO A 313 1.53 15.17 1.94
CA PRO A 313 2.16 13.93 1.47
C PRO A 313 3.69 13.98 1.46
N ILE A 314 4.27 15.10 1.06
CA ILE A 314 5.74 15.27 1.07
C ILE A 314 6.28 15.14 2.49
N PHE A 315 5.66 15.82 3.46
CA PHE A 315 6.10 15.76 4.86
C PHE A 315 6.02 14.33 5.43
N ILE A 316 4.91 13.62 5.17
CA ILE A 316 4.71 12.26 5.65
C ILE A 316 5.66 11.29 4.94
N ASN A 317 5.90 11.46 3.64
CA ASN A 317 6.87 10.66 2.89
C ASN A 317 8.31 10.88 3.41
N LEU A 318 8.69 12.10 3.76
CA LEU A 318 9.98 12.37 4.38
C LEU A 318 10.11 11.67 5.75
N PHE A 319 9.07 11.70 6.56
CA PHE A 319 9.04 10.96 7.82
C PHE A 319 9.20 9.44 7.58
N GLN A 320 8.50 8.88 6.59
CA GLN A 320 8.64 7.48 6.20
C GLN A 320 10.07 7.15 5.74
N ILE A 321 10.71 8.02 4.96
CA ILE A 321 12.11 7.83 4.52
C ILE A 321 13.05 7.81 5.73
N ILE A 322 12.86 8.69 6.71
CA ILE A 322 13.67 8.70 7.94
C ILE A 322 13.52 7.37 8.69
N VAL A 323 12.30 6.87 8.83
CA VAL A 323 12.04 5.58 9.48
C VAL A 323 12.71 4.44 8.71
N ILE A 324 12.65 4.44 7.38
CA ILE A 324 13.29 3.42 6.54
C ILE A 324 14.82 3.45 6.71
N ILE A 325 15.43 4.64 6.64
CA ILE A 325 16.89 4.79 6.85
C ILE A 325 17.28 4.30 8.25
N ALA A 326 16.55 4.71 9.29
CA ALA A 326 16.79 4.23 10.65
C ALA A 326 16.67 2.70 10.76
N GLY A 327 15.70 2.09 10.09
CA GLY A 327 15.55 0.65 10.06
C GLY A 327 16.72 -0.05 9.37
N PHE A 328 17.21 0.47 8.25
CA PHE A 328 18.42 -0.11 7.63
C PHE A 328 19.66 0.00 8.52
N VAL A 329 19.83 1.10 9.22
CA VAL A 329 20.98 1.28 10.16
C VAL A 329 20.88 0.34 11.38
N LEU A 330 19.65 0.03 11.83
CA LEU A 330 19.45 -0.78 13.04
C LEU A 330 19.50 -2.28 12.79
N PHE A 331 19.11 -2.72 11.59
CA PHE A 331 18.95 -4.17 11.30
C PHE A 331 20.01 -4.74 10.35
N PHE A 332 20.79 -3.87 9.67
CA PHE A 332 21.87 -4.24 8.75
C PHE A 332 23.15 -3.46 9.00
#